data_5eccb0324c4b749cd19191b34020129a
#
_entry.id   5eccb0324c4b749cd19191b34020129a
#
_cell.length_a   1.000
_cell.length_b   1.000
_cell.length_c   1.000
_cell.angle_alpha   90.00
_cell.angle_beta   90.00
_cell.angle_gamma   90.00
#
_symmetry.space_group_name_H-M   'P 1'
#
loop_
_entity.id
_entity.type
_entity.pdbx_description
1 polymer ?
#
loop_
_entity_poly.entity_id
_entity_poly.type
_entity_poly.pdbx_seq_one_letter_code
_entity_poly.pdbx_strand_id
1 'polypeptide(L)'
;MTNVAGHLREQNGMYQMILSWKDTDGKRRTKSISTGLPVKGNKKRAESLLRKTQKEFNPETMQQVSDLPVSEYLNRWLRESVMNLPPETYGRYAYDLGRVVVPYFEKKRLSLKALSPRDLETFFRYERQQEEASVQQLLDWHKELTDALQYAVDNNWLKVSPIKEVDPCLDNSPVLFTDFITDWLKMMKSRVEITTYTSYERAIVHKIVPYFEPLHYTLQDMEQHPKYIQDFYQHELDRGLTANTVIHYHANIRKCLQYAFQIGMIRSNPADRVERPRKEKFKSEIYSGEELEQLFKAIQGDPSEFGVIMAAFYGLRRSEVVGLKWDAIDFENKKISIQHTVVTAKVNGTLTEIARDKTKTKSSCRTLPLIPACEQMLNKMKKEQEQNRKVCGKSYCTDYLDYIYVDPMGKRIRPDFLSQHFPDFLVAHQMKRILAAP
;
A
#
# COMPACT_ATOMS: atom_id res chain seq x y z
N MET A 1 -46.09 27.38 -28.37
CA MET A 1 -44.95 26.58 -28.86
C MET A 1 -43.81 27.54 -29.14
N THR A 2 -42.71 27.37 -28.40
CA THR A 2 -41.52 28.21 -28.53
C THR A 2 -40.84 27.88 -29.87
N ASN A 3 -40.68 28.88 -30.74
CA ASN A 3 -40.11 28.66 -32.06
C ASN A 3 -38.61 28.38 -31.95
N VAL A 4 -38.17 27.15 -32.26
CA VAL A 4 -36.79 26.73 -32.19
C VAL A 4 -36.14 26.80 -33.56
N ALA A 5 -35.22 27.74 -33.75
CA ALA A 5 -34.41 27.84 -34.95
C ALA A 5 -33.17 26.95 -34.81
N GLY A 6 -32.67 26.40 -35.93
CA GLY A 6 -31.49 25.58 -35.91
C GLY A 6 -30.64 25.74 -37.17
N HIS A 7 -29.31 25.59 -37.00
CA HIS A 7 -28.37 25.54 -38.14
C HIS A 7 -27.23 24.58 -37.85
N LEU A 8 -26.58 24.11 -38.89
CA LEU A 8 -25.37 23.30 -38.79
C LEU A 8 -24.12 24.19 -38.72
N ARG A 9 -23.21 23.82 -37.87
CA ARG A 9 -21.85 24.40 -37.76
C ARG A 9 -20.81 23.29 -37.94
N GLU A 10 -19.73 23.60 -38.60
CA GLU A 10 -18.57 22.70 -38.70
C GLU A 10 -17.57 22.98 -37.57
N GLN A 11 -17.21 21.96 -36.83
CA GLN A 11 -16.23 22.08 -35.77
C GLN A 11 -15.40 20.77 -35.69
N ASN A 12 -14.08 20.89 -35.72
CA ASN A 12 -13.14 19.74 -35.69
C ASN A 12 -13.48 18.65 -36.71
N GLY A 13 -13.88 19.03 -37.94
CA GLY A 13 -14.19 18.07 -39.00
C GLY A 13 -15.53 17.33 -38.86
N MET A 14 -16.36 17.73 -37.90
CA MET A 14 -17.69 17.14 -37.63
C MET A 14 -18.79 18.18 -37.70
N TYR A 15 -19.99 17.74 -38.09
CA TYR A 15 -21.16 18.61 -38.01
C TYR A 15 -21.69 18.70 -36.58
N GLN A 16 -22.00 19.95 -36.14
CA GLN A 16 -22.75 20.24 -34.93
C GLN A 16 -24.07 20.94 -35.27
N MET A 17 -25.12 20.56 -34.60
CA MET A 17 -26.42 21.22 -34.66
C MET A 17 -26.49 22.31 -33.60
N ILE A 18 -26.71 23.55 -34.02
CA ILE A 18 -26.93 24.69 -33.11
C ILE A 18 -28.41 25.00 -33.11
N LEU A 19 -29.08 24.72 -32.00
CA LEU A 19 -30.48 25.11 -31.78
C LEU A 19 -30.53 26.44 -31.04
N SER A 20 -31.47 27.31 -31.38
CA SER A 20 -31.68 28.59 -30.71
C SER A 20 -33.15 28.91 -30.51
N TRP A 21 -33.50 29.44 -29.35
CA TRP A 21 -34.84 29.81 -28.95
C TRP A 21 -34.81 31.04 -28.04
N LYS A 22 -35.98 31.64 -27.78
CA LYS A 22 -36.14 32.66 -26.74
C LYS A 22 -36.70 32.01 -25.48
N ASP A 23 -36.12 32.29 -24.32
CA ASP A 23 -36.63 31.84 -23.03
C ASP A 23 -37.86 32.69 -22.60
N THR A 24 -38.43 32.36 -21.45
CA THR A 24 -39.59 33.09 -20.87
C THR A 24 -39.32 34.58 -20.64
N ASP A 25 -38.05 34.96 -20.45
CA ASP A 25 -37.59 36.34 -20.23
C ASP A 25 -37.24 37.05 -21.55
N GLY A 26 -37.54 36.43 -22.72
CA GLY A 26 -37.25 36.96 -24.04
C GLY A 26 -35.78 36.91 -24.47
N LYS A 27 -34.88 36.35 -23.64
CA LYS A 27 -33.45 36.21 -23.94
C LYS A 27 -33.21 35.06 -24.90
N ARG A 28 -32.33 35.28 -25.88
CA ARG A 28 -31.93 34.23 -26.83
C ARG A 28 -31.01 33.21 -26.14
N ARG A 29 -31.40 31.93 -26.21
CA ARG A 29 -30.64 30.79 -25.76
C ARG A 29 -30.18 29.94 -26.93
N THR A 30 -29.06 29.27 -26.81
CA THR A 30 -28.53 28.36 -27.82
C THR A 30 -28.07 27.05 -27.21
N LYS A 31 -28.25 25.94 -27.94
CA LYS A 31 -27.74 24.61 -27.58
C LYS A 31 -26.97 24.05 -28.77
N SER A 32 -25.75 23.57 -28.52
CA SER A 32 -24.95 22.82 -29.48
C SER A 32 -25.08 21.32 -29.22
N ILE A 33 -25.40 20.55 -30.25
CA ILE A 33 -25.51 19.08 -30.20
C ILE A 33 -24.62 18.48 -31.28
N SER A 34 -23.74 17.58 -30.93
CA SER A 34 -22.90 16.85 -31.89
C SER A 34 -23.77 15.91 -32.72
N THR A 35 -23.56 15.89 -34.04
CA THR A 35 -24.24 14.91 -34.90
C THR A 35 -23.54 13.57 -34.97
N GLY A 36 -22.28 13.49 -34.52
CA GLY A 36 -21.42 12.32 -34.73
C GLY A 36 -21.05 12.07 -36.20
N LEU A 37 -21.39 12.99 -37.13
CA LEU A 37 -21.20 12.82 -38.57
C LEU A 37 -20.02 13.67 -39.06
N PRO A 38 -19.02 13.07 -39.73
CA PRO A 38 -17.97 13.82 -40.42
C PRO A 38 -18.54 14.75 -41.48
N VAL A 39 -17.92 15.93 -41.67
CA VAL A 39 -18.37 16.95 -42.64
C VAL A 39 -18.40 16.41 -44.07
N LYS A 40 -17.38 15.62 -44.46
CA LYS A 40 -17.24 15.12 -45.81
C LYS A 40 -18.35 14.10 -46.18
N GLY A 41 -19.22 14.46 -47.13
CA GLY A 41 -20.25 13.57 -47.68
C GLY A 41 -21.53 13.42 -46.84
N ASN A 42 -21.64 14.01 -45.63
CA ASN A 42 -22.77 13.77 -44.72
C ASN A 42 -23.73 14.97 -44.52
N LYS A 43 -23.64 16.01 -45.35
CA LYS A 43 -24.45 17.23 -45.19
C LYS A 43 -25.95 16.95 -45.13
N LYS A 44 -26.49 16.17 -46.10
CA LYS A 44 -27.94 15.83 -46.14
C LYS A 44 -28.40 15.04 -44.93
N ARG A 45 -27.53 14.11 -44.42
CA ARG A 45 -27.82 13.36 -43.19
C ARG A 45 -27.84 14.24 -41.96
N ALA A 46 -26.89 15.17 -41.84
CA ALA A 46 -26.82 16.14 -40.76
C ALA A 46 -28.00 17.10 -40.78
N GLU A 47 -28.44 17.58 -41.96
CA GLU A 47 -29.64 18.40 -42.12
C GLU A 47 -30.94 17.66 -41.75
N SER A 48 -31.05 16.38 -42.13
CA SER A 48 -32.19 15.53 -41.72
C SER A 48 -32.25 15.35 -40.22
N LEU A 49 -31.10 15.09 -39.60
CA LEU A 49 -30.95 14.95 -38.14
C LEU A 49 -31.32 16.27 -37.43
N LEU A 50 -30.86 17.40 -37.96
CA LEU A 50 -31.20 18.73 -37.44
C LEU A 50 -32.72 18.97 -37.45
N ARG A 51 -33.40 18.69 -38.57
CA ARG A 51 -34.87 18.85 -38.69
C ARG A 51 -35.64 17.95 -37.72
N LYS A 52 -35.18 16.71 -37.54
CA LYS A 52 -35.75 15.78 -36.56
C LYS A 52 -35.56 16.32 -35.14
N THR A 53 -34.31 16.67 -34.77
CA THR A 53 -34.01 17.22 -33.46
C THR A 53 -34.75 18.54 -33.17
N GLN A 54 -34.91 19.43 -34.15
CA GLN A 54 -35.72 20.66 -33.98
C GLN A 54 -37.16 20.39 -33.64
N LYS A 55 -37.77 19.35 -34.24
CA LYS A 55 -39.19 18.99 -33.96
C LYS A 55 -39.38 18.36 -32.60
N GLU A 56 -38.38 17.58 -32.16
CA GLU A 56 -38.38 16.84 -30.88
C GLU A 56 -37.89 17.72 -29.71
N PHE A 57 -37.21 18.82 -30.01
CA PHE A 57 -36.64 19.70 -29.00
C PHE A 57 -37.67 20.61 -28.36
N ASN A 58 -37.96 20.40 -27.09
CA ASN A 58 -38.82 21.27 -26.30
C ASN A 58 -38.01 22.04 -25.26
N PRO A 59 -37.83 23.38 -25.39
CA PRO A 59 -37.11 24.20 -24.43
C PRO A 59 -37.71 24.18 -23.00
N GLU A 60 -39.02 23.97 -22.88
CA GLU A 60 -39.69 23.91 -21.58
C GLU A 60 -39.29 22.69 -20.77
N THR A 61 -39.02 21.56 -21.47
CA THR A 61 -38.52 20.35 -20.80
C THR A 61 -37.14 20.54 -20.20
N MET A 62 -36.30 21.43 -20.73
CA MET A 62 -35.00 21.77 -20.20
C MET A 62 -35.08 22.55 -18.88
N GLN A 63 -36.00 23.49 -18.82
CA GLN A 63 -36.23 24.31 -17.63
C GLN A 63 -36.84 23.46 -16.49
N GLN A 64 -37.72 22.52 -16.84
CA GLN A 64 -38.29 21.57 -15.89
C GLN A 64 -37.25 20.65 -15.26
N VAL A 65 -36.24 20.17 -16.01
CA VAL A 65 -35.20 19.25 -15.44
C VAL A 65 -34.25 19.96 -14.48
N SER A 66 -33.86 21.20 -14.79
CA SER A 66 -33.01 21.97 -13.87
C SER A 66 -33.72 22.35 -12.57
N ASP A 67 -35.04 22.40 -12.57
CA ASP A 67 -35.86 22.67 -11.38
C ASP A 67 -36.23 21.41 -10.59
N LEU A 68 -35.97 20.22 -11.12
CA LEU A 68 -36.17 18.96 -10.38
C LEU A 68 -35.36 18.92 -9.10
N PRO A 69 -35.89 18.30 -8.04
CA PRO A 69 -35.08 17.92 -6.90
C PRO A 69 -33.89 17.03 -7.34
N VAL A 70 -32.73 17.17 -6.69
CA VAL A 70 -31.53 16.37 -6.98
C VAL A 70 -31.83 14.87 -6.91
N SER A 71 -32.64 14.45 -5.94
CA SER A 71 -33.06 13.04 -5.79
C SER A 71 -33.86 12.54 -7.00
N GLU A 72 -34.79 13.33 -7.51
CA GLU A 72 -35.57 12.97 -8.71
C GLU A 72 -34.70 12.98 -9.97
N TYR A 73 -33.77 13.93 -10.06
CA TYR A 73 -32.80 14.00 -11.15
C TYR A 73 -31.92 12.74 -11.19
N LEU A 74 -31.36 12.33 -10.07
CA LEU A 74 -30.49 11.13 -9.98
C LEU A 74 -31.24 9.85 -10.35
N ASN A 75 -32.48 9.70 -9.87
CA ASN A 75 -33.37 8.59 -10.25
C ASN A 75 -33.70 8.56 -11.75
N ARG A 76 -33.89 9.74 -12.36
CA ARG A 76 -34.08 9.88 -13.79
C ARG A 76 -32.81 9.53 -14.56
N TRP A 77 -31.68 10.07 -14.16
CA TRP A 77 -30.37 9.79 -14.76
C TRP A 77 -30.05 8.29 -14.75
N LEU A 78 -30.26 7.61 -13.63
CA LEU A 78 -30.07 6.15 -13.53
C LEU A 78 -30.91 5.40 -14.56
N ARG A 79 -32.19 5.75 -14.70
CA ARG A 79 -33.07 5.11 -15.70
C ARG A 79 -32.64 5.36 -17.15
N GLU A 80 -32.17 6.56 -17.46
CA GLU A 80 -31.69 6.92 -18.80
C GLU A 80 -30.31 6.30 -19.10
N SER A 81 -29.48 6.05 -18.08
CA SER A 81 -28.11 5.52 -18.20
C SER A 81 -28.04 3.98 -18.29
N VAL A 82 -29.15 3.26 -18.03
CA VAL A 82 -29.18 1.80 -18.02
C VAL A 82 -28.66 1.18 -19.32
N MET A 83 -28.89 1.82 -20.46
CA MET A 83 -28.48 1.37 -21.79
C MET A 83 -27.01 1.73 -22.13
N ASN A 84 -26.40 2.64 -21.37
CA ASN A 84 -25.09 3.22 -21.68
C ASN A 84 -24.00 2.75 -20.73
N LEU A 85 -24.35 2.14 -19.60
CA LEU A 85 -23.40 1.64 -18.61
C LEU A 85 -23.30 0.10 -18.68
N PRO A 86 -22.11 -0.48 -18.45
CA PRO A 86 -21.98 -1.92 -18.25
C PRO A 86 -22.89 -2.39 -17.10
N PRO A 87 -23.50 -3.59 -17.18
CA PRO A 87 -24.47 -4.07 -16.17
C PRO A 87 -23.92 -4.05 -14.73
N GLU A 88 -22.67 -4.41 -14.53
CA GLU A 88 -22.01 -4.38 -13.21
C GLU A 88 -21.87 -2.95 -12.66
N THR A 89 -21.47 -2.02 -13.52
CA THR A 89 -21.35 -0.59 -13.16
C THR A 89 -22.71 0.00 -12.84
N TYR A 90 -23.73 -0.28 -13.66
CA TYR A 90 -25.09 0.16 -13.42
C TYR A 90 -25.65 -0.39 -12.10
N GLY A 91 -25.44 -1.68 -11.82
CA GLY A 91 -25.90 -2.32 -10.59
C GLY A 91 -25.30 -1.65 -9.34
N ARG A 92 -24.00 -1.34 -9.37
CA ARG A 92 -23.34 -0.60 -8.29
C ARG A 92 -23.90 0.81 -8.14
N TYR A 93 -24.00 1.58 -9.22
CA TYR A 93 -24.53 2.95 -9.19
C TYR A 93 -25.98 2.98 -8.70
N ALA A 94 -26.81 2.05 -9.14
CA ALA A 94 -28.20 1.96 -8.69
C ALA A 94 -28.31 1.64 -7.20
N TYR A 95 -27.41 0.79 -6.68
CA TYR A 95 -27.35 0.45 -5.27
C TYR A 95 -26.87 1.64 -4.43
N ASP A 96 -25.72 2.24 -4.77
CA ASP A 96 -25.07 3.29 -3.99
C ASP A 96 -25.86 4.59 -4.02
N LEU A 97 -26.22 5.07 -5.21
CA LEU A 97 -27.02 6.29 -5.35
C LEU A 97 -28.43 6.11 -4.76
N GLY A 98 -29.07 4.96 -5.02
CA GLY A 98 -30.45 4.73 -4.57
C GLY A 98 -30.57 4.55 -3.06
N ARG A 99 -29.56 3.99 -2.40
CA ARG A 99 -29.59 3.70 -0.96
C ARG A 99 -29.04 4.82 -0.08
N VAL A 100 -28.08 5.57 -0.59
CA VAL A 100 -27.36 6.58 0.21
C VAL A 100 -27.64 7.99 -0.30
N VAL A 101 -27.27 8.29 -1.54
CA VAL A 101 -27.27 9.66 -2.06
C VAL A 101 -28.68 10.21 -2.25
N VAL A 102 -29.57 9.44 -2.88
CA VAL A 102 -30.95 9.85 -3.15
C VAL A 102 -31.74 10.13 -1.87
N PRO A 103 -31.74 9.26 -0.83
CA PRO A 103 -32.43 9.52 0.44
C PRO A 103 -31.90 10.76 1.18
N TYR A 104 -30.61 11.02 1.11
CA TYR A 104 -30.04 12.22 1.70
C TYR A 104 -30.59 13.49 1.06
N PHE A 105 -30.53 13.60 -0.29
CA PHE A 105 -31.01 14.77 -1.03
C PHE A 105 -32.54 14.87 -1.06
N GLU A 106 -33.26 13.77 -0.89
CA GLU A 106 -34.73 13.78 -0.75
C GLU A 106 -35.17 14.55 0.50
N LYS A 107 -34.48 14.33 1.63
CA LYS A 107 -34.71 15.09 2.87
C LYS A 107 -34.40 16.59 2.71
N LYS A 108 -33.41 16.94 1.88
CA LYS A 108 -32.99 18.34 1.64
C LYS A 108 -33.89 19.11 0.68
N ARG A 109 -34.64 18.43 -0.17
CA ARG A 109 -35.54 19.03 -1.20
C ARG A 109 -34.85 20.08 -2.08
N LEU A 110 -33.55 19.92 -2.32
CA LEU A 110 -32.72 20.85 -3.09
C LEU A 110 -32.92 20.59 -4.58
N SER A 111 -33.15 21.66 -5.38
CA SER A 111 -33.25 21.52 -6.84
C SER A 111 -31.84 21.38 -7.48
N LEU A 112 -31.77 20.71 -8.64
CA LEU A 112 -30.52 20.50 -9.37
C LEU A 112 -29.80 21.83 -9.67
N LYS A 113 -30.52 22.89 -10.07
CA LYS A 113 -29.93 24.20 -10.35
C LYS A 113 -29.39 24.93 -9.12
N ALA A 114 -29.89 24.60 -7.92
CA ALA A 114 -29.49 25.21 -6.67
C ALA A 114 -28.35 24.43 -5.99
N LEU A 115 -27.99 23.23 -6.50
CA LEU A 115 -26.93 22.40 -5.96
C LEU A 115 -25.59 23.12 -6.06
N SER A 116 -24.96 23.35 -4.93
CA SER A 116 -23.65 24.01 -4.79
C SER A 116 -22.56 23.03 -4.35
N PRO A 117 -21.26 23.35 -4.55
CA PRO A 117 -20.16 22.57 -3.99
C PRO A 117 -20.31 22.33 -2.47
N ARG A 118 -20.76 23.35 -1.73
CA ARG A 118 -20.95 23.28 -0.28
C ARG A 118 -22.02 22.25 0.14
N ASP A 119 -23.05 22.05 -0.66
CA ASP A 119 -24.08 21.04 -0.39
C ASP A 119 -23.52 19.62 -0.53
N LEU A 120 -22.66 19.40 -1.53
CA LEU A 120 -21.96 18.15 -1.76
C LEU A 120 -20.91 17.88 -0.67
N GLU A 121 -20.13 18.88 -0.28
CA GLU A 121 -19.20 18.78 0.87
C GLU A 121 -19.95 18.41 2.15
N THR A 122 -21.12 19.01 2.38
CA THR A 122 -21.98 18.70 3.54
C THR A 122 -22.51 17.27 3.50
N PHE A 123 -22.85 16.76 2.31
CA PHE A 123 -23.22 15.37 2.11
C PHE A 123 -22.06 14.41 2.49
N PHE A 124 -20.88 14.58 1.90
CA PHE A 124 -19.74 13.71 2.17
C PHE A 124 -19.31 13.76 3.65
N ARG A 125 -19.39 14.93 4.28
CA ARG A 125 -19.12 15.08 5.70
C ARG A 125 -20.13 14.32 6.56
N TYR A 126 -21.41 14.42 6.23
CA TYR A 126 -22.49 13.72 6.93
C TYR A 126 -22.29 12.20 6.86
N GLU A 127 -22.08 11.64 5.68
CA GLU A 127 -21.91 10.21 5.48
C GLU A 127 -20.67 9.68 6.24
N ARG A 128 -19.61 10.47 6.28
CA ARG A 128 -18.39 10.08 7.01
C ARG A 128 -18.56 10.14 8.52
N GLN A 129 -19.19 11.18 9.05
CA GLN A 129 -19.26 11.43 10.50
C GLN A 129 -20.43 10.71 11.18
N GLN A 130 -21.56 10.57 10.50
CA GLN A 130 -22.77 9.99 11.08
C GLN A 130 -23.01 8.54 10.66
N GLU A 131 -22.62 8.17 9.45
CA GLU A 131 -22.85 6.85 8.87
C GLU A 131 -21.56 6.03 8.77
N GLU A 132 -20.43 6.55 9.27
CA GLU A 132 -19.11 5.92 9.31
C GLU A 132 -18.60 5.39 7.94
N ALA A 133 -18.95 6.09 6.87
CA ALA A 133 -18.57 5.70 5.52
C ALA A 133 -17.04 5.66 5.36
N SER A 134 -16.55 4.59 4.76
CA SER A 134 -15.13 4.42 4.45
C SER A 134 -14.71 5.39 3.34
N VAL A 135 -13.41 5.73 3.32
CA VAL A 135 -12.83 6.58 2.27
C VAL A 135 -13.12 6.03 0.86
N GLN A 136 -13.09 4.70 0.69
CA GLN A 136 -13.38 4.08 -0.60
C GLN A 136 -14.84 4.32 -1.04
N GLN A 137 -15.80 4.22 -0.13
CA GLN A 137 -17.20 4.51 -0.42
C GLN A 137 -17.41 5.98 -0.80
N LEU A 138 -16.77 6.92 -0.08
CA LEU A 138 -16.83 8.34 -0.42
C LEU A 138 -16.28 8.64 -1.82
N LEU A 139 -15.17 7.99 -2.20
CA LEU A 139 -14.58 8.12 -3.54
C LEU A 139 -15.47 7.50 -4.63
N ASP A 140 -16.10 6.36 -4.36
CA ASP A 140 -17.01 5.72 -5.29
C ASP A 140 -18.25 6.62 -5.52
N TRP A 141 -18.88 7.13 -4.48
CA TRP A 141 -20.02 8.07 -4.60
C TRP A 141 -19.64 9.39 -5.27
N HIS A 142 -18.43 9.89 -5.02
CA HIS A 142 -17.93 11.08 -5.72
C HIS A 142 -17.83 10.85 -7.24
N LYS A 143 -17.30 9.68 -7.64
CA LYS A 143 -17.21 9.30 -9.05
C LYS A 143 -18.60 9.19 -9.68
N GLU A 144 -19.54 8.53 -9.02
CA GLU A 144 -20.91 8.33 -9.48
C GLU A 144 -21.65 9.64 -9.64
N LEU A 145 -21.51 10.53 -8.65
CA LEU A 145 -22.06 11.90 -8.72
C LEU A 145 -21.36 12.72 -9.81
N THR A 146 -20.07 12.52 -10.05
CA THR A 146 -19.34 13.19 -11.14
C THR A 146 -19.93 12.81 -12.48
N ASP A 147 -20.17 11.52 -12.72
CA ASP A 147 -20.77 11.03 -13.98
C ASP A 147 -22.18 11.56 -14.16
N ALA A 148 -23.00 11.52 -13.11
CA ALA A 148 -24.36 12.04 -13.16
C ALA A 148 -24.42 13.56 -13.40
N LEU A 149 -23.62 14.36 -12.69
CA LEU A 149 -23.62 15.81 -12.83
C LEU A 149 -22.92 16.28 -14.11
N GLN A 150 -21.95 15.53 -14.63
CA GLN A 150 -21.38 15.80 -15.95
C GLN A 150 -22.44 15.58 -17.05
N TYR A 151 -23.26 14.52 -16.94
CA TYR A 151 -24.38 14.30 -17.85
C TYR A 151 -25.39 15.50 -17.84
N ALA A 152 -25.63 16.09 -16.65
CA ALA A 152 -26.44 17.29 -16.56
C ALA A 152 -25.80 18.50 -17.29
N VAL A 153 -24.48 18.64 -17.22
CA VAL A 153 -23.76 19.69 -17.95
C VAL A 153 -23.81 19.46 -19.47
N ASP A 154 -23.59 18.23 -19.90
CA ASP A 154 -23.60 17.86 -21.32
C ASP A 154 -24.96 18.08 -21.97
N ASN A 155 -26.03 17.93 -21.17
CA ASN A 155 -27.41 18.24 -21.60
C ASN A 155 -27.84 19.70 -21.35
N ASN A 156 -26.92 20.55 -20.87
CA ASN A 156 -27.15 21.98 -20.54
C ASN A 156 -28.22 22.22 -19.45
N TRP A 157 -28.45 21.25 -18.56
CA TRP A 157 -29.30 21.43 -17.36
C TRP A 157 -28.54 22.12 -16.23
N LEU A 158 -27.22 21.98 -16.25
CA LEU A 158 -26.30 22.75 -15.43
C LEU A 158 -25.29 23.49 -16.31
N LYS A 159 -24.81 24.65 -15.86
CA LYS A 159 -23.76 25.41 -16.55
C LYS A 159 -22.37 24.83 -16.29
N VAL A 160 -22.13 24.44 -15.05
CA VAL A 160 -20.89 23.87 -14.54
C VAL A 160 -21.23 22.78 -13.54
N SER A 161 -20.49 21.71 -13.51
CA SER A 161 -20.66 20.66 -12.53
C SER A 161 -20.12 21.11 -11.16
N PRO A 162 -20.97 21.18 -10.12
CA PRO A 162 -20.55 21.66 -8.81
C PRO A 162 -19.59 20.69 -8.07
N ILE A 163 -19.50 19.44 -8.51
CA ILE A 163 -18.65 18.43 -7.88
C ILE A 163 -17.16 18.58 -8.24
N LYS A 164 -16.81 19.32 -9.28
CA LYS A 164 -15.42 19.45 -9.75
C LYS A 164 -14.46 20.03 -8.71
N GLU A 165 -14.97 20.86 -7.81
CA GLU A 165 -14.20 21.53 -6.76
C GLU A 165 -14.34 20.83 -5.40
N VAL A 166 -15.14 19.76 -5.34
CA VAL A 166 -15.44 19.04 -4.10
C VAL A 166 -14.45 17.90 -3.92
N ASP A 167 -13.76 17.89 -2.79
CA ASP A 167 -13.00 16.74 -2.33
C ASP A 167 -13.89 15.90 -1.39
N PRO A 168 -14.26 14.67 -1.75
CA PRO A 168 -15.12 13.82 -0.93
C PRO A 168 -14.47 13.42 0.41
N CYS A 169 -13.16 13.50 0.48
CA CYS A 169 -12.38 13.16 1.66
C CYS A 169 -12.09 14.36 2.56
N LEU A 170 -12.48 15.57 2.15
CA LEU A 170 -12.40 16.77 2.97
C LEU A 170 -13.34 16.65 4.18
N ASP A 171 -12.84 15.93 5.16
CA ASP A 171 -13.17 16.25 6.52
C ASP A 171 -12.27 17.45 6.91
N ASN A 172 -12.88 18.56 7.31
CA ASN A 172 -12.15 19.66 7.92
C ASN A 172 -11.65 19.31 9.34
N SER A 173 -11.88 18.10 9.82
CA SER A 173 -11.11 17.52 10.91
C SER A 173 -9.75 17.14 10.33
N PRO A 174 -8.71 17.81 10.74
CA PRO A 174 -7.37 17.52 10.24
C PRO A 174 -7.01 16.08 10.62
N VAL A 175 -6.88 15.20 9.62
CA VAL A 175 -6.39 13.83 9.86
C VAL A 175 -4.94 13.94 10.29
N LEU A 176 -4.68 13.65 11.55
CA LEU A 176 -3.33 13.67 12.07
C LEU A 176 -2.47 12.63 11.34
N PHE A 177 -1.27 13.01 10.98
CA PHE A 177 -0.32 12.10 10.34
C PHE A 177 -0.05 10.86 11.22
N THR A 178 -0.01 11.04 12.55
CA THR A 178 0.20 9.95 13.51
C THR A 178 -0.95 8.93 13.54
N ASP A 179 -2.18 9.40 13.44
CA ASP A 179 -3.34 8.51 13.37
C ASP A 179 -3.35 7.76 12.05
N PHE A 180 -3.12 8.47 10.94
CA PHE A 180 -3.07 7.86 9.62
C PHE A 180 -1.99 6.80 9.48
N ILE A 181 -0.75 7.08 9.93
CA ILE A 181 0.35 6.10 9.82
C ILE A 181 0.11 4.88 10.73
N THR A 182 -0.56 5.07 11.86
CA THR A 182 -0.94 3.99 12.77
C THR A 182 -2.01 3.09 12.15
N ASP A 183 -3.02 3.66 11.51
CA ASP A 183 -4.06 2.89 10.82
C ASP A 183 -3.52 2.22 9.56
N TRP A 184 -2.63 2.89 8.82
CA TRP A 184 -1.90 2.27 7.74
C TRP A 184 -1.06 1.07 8.21
N LEU A 185 -0.40 1.18 9.36
CA LEU A 185 0.34 0.06 9.95
C LEU A 185 -0.57 -1.12 10.27
N LYS A 186 -1.74 -0.89 10.88
CA LYS A 186 -2.74 -1.95 11.15
C LYS A 186 -3.15 -2.68 9.85
N MET A 187 -3.40 -1.93 8.78
CA MET A 187 -3.72 -2.48 7.46
C MET A 187 -2.57 -3.33 6.89
N MET A 188 -1.31 -2.96 7.13
CA MET A 188 -0.16 -3.72 6.65
C MET A 188 -0.04 -5.09 7.30
N LYS A 189 -0.64 -5.34 8.46
CA LYS A 189 -0.56 -6.62 9.19
C LYS A 189 -0.98 -7.83 8.34
N SER A 190 -1.99 -7.68 7.49
CA SER A 190 -2.47 -8.72 6.58
C SER A 190 -1.80 -8.72 5.20
N ARG A 191 -1.04 -7.68 4.86
CA ARG A 191 -0.51 -7.46 3.51
C ARG A 191 0.98 -7.78 3.36
N VAL A 192 1.70 -7.87 4.46
CA VAL A 192 3.15 -8.12 4.44
C VAL A 192 3.52 -9.28 5.36
N GLU A 193 4.68 -9.85 5.11
CA GLU A 193 5.24 -10.88 5.97
C GLU A 193 5.44 -10.37 7.40
N ILE A 194 5.23 -11.22 8.40
CA ILE A 194 5.29 -10.86 9.82
C ILE A 194 6.61 -10.18 10.21
N THR A 195 7.74 -10.62 9.65
CA THR A 195 9.06 -10.01 9.90
C THR A 195 9.14 -8.59 9.33
N THR A 196 8.49 -8.32 8.22
CA THR A 196 8.39 -6.99 7.63
C THR A 196 7.45 -6.11 8.46
N TYR A 197 6.32 -6.68 8.89
CA TYR A 197 5.38 -5.98 9.76
C TYR A 197 6.04 -5.54 11.07
N THR A 198 6.75 -6.44 11.76
CA THR A 198 7.44 -6.11 13.02
C THR A 198 8.55 -5.07 12.82
N SER A 199 9.19 -5.04 11.67
CA SER A 199 10.14 -3.98 11.31
C SER A 199 9.43 -2.62 11.14
N TYR A 200 8.26 -2.59 10.48
CA TYR A 200 7.44 -1.37 10.35
C TYR A 200 6.94 -0.91 11.72
N GLU A 201 6.37 -1.83 12.50
CA GLU A 201 5.87 -1.56 13.85
C GLU A 201 6.95 -0.94 14.73
N ARG A 202 8.17 -1.50 14.74
CA ARG A 202 9.30 -0.97 15.50
C ARG A 202 9.67 0.46 15.09
N ALA A 203 9.70 0.75 13.79
CA ALA A 203 10.03 2.08 13.30
C ALA A 203 8.91 3.09 13.58
N ILE A 204 7.66 2.70 13.32
CA ILE A 204 6.50 3.59 13.42
C ILE A 204 6.15 3.86 14.88
N VAL A 205 5.89 2.82 15.66
CA VAL A 205 5.38 2.95 17.04
C VAL A 205 6.45 3.51 18.01
N HIS A 206 7.72 3.17 17.82
CA HIS A 206 8.75 3.55 18.78
C HIS A 206 9.61 4.75 18.35
N LYS A 207 9.45 5.25 17.10
CA LYS A 207 10.27 6.34 16.58
C LYS A 207 9.48 7.43 15.88
N ILE A 208 8.71 7.05 14.85
CA ILE A 208 8.00 8.02 14.01
C ILE A 208 6.84 8.66 14.78
N VAL A 209 5.94 7.85 15.32
CA VAL A 209 4.76 8.35 16.06
C VAL A 209 5.19 9.18 17.27
N PRO A 210 6.09 8.76 18.17
CA PRO A 210 6.48 9.58 19.33
C PRO A 210 7.12 10.92 19.00
N TYR A 211 7.74 11.06 17.82
CA TYR A 211 8.27 12.34 17.36
C TYR A 211 7.17 13.28 16.88
N PHE A 212 6.23 12.77 16.06
CA PHE A 212 5.21 13.61 15.43
C PHE A 212 3.97 13.83 16.31
N GLU A 213 3.71 12.98 17.30
CA GLU A 213 2.53 13.06 18.17
C GLU A 213 2.39 14.41 18.88
N PRO A 214 3.42 14.97 19.56
CA PRO A 214 3.31 16.27 20.22
C PRO A 214 3.22 17.46 19.25
N LEU A 215 3.52 17.24 17.96
CA LEU A 215 3.51 18.30 16.94
C LEU A 215 2.13 18.45 16.27
N HIS A 216 1.25 17.45 16.41
CA HIS A 216 -0.11 17.44 15.88
C HIS A 216 -0.22 17.81 14.38
N TYR A 217 0.79 17.46 13.56
CA TYR A 217 0.75 17.74 12.14
C TYR A 217 -0.29 16.87 11.42
N THR A 218 -1.07 17.51 10.55
CA THR A 218 -2.04 16.84 9.68
C THR A 218 -1.37 16.31 8.42
N LEU A 219 -2.08 15.46 7.67
CA LEU A 219 -1.61 15.03 6.35
C LEU A 219 -1.41 16.21 5.39
N GLN A 220 -2.27 17.23 5.48
CA GLN A 220 -2.17 18.45 4.68
C GLN A 220 -0.95 19.29 5.09
N ASP A 221 -0.67 19.40 6.39
CA ASP A 221 0.54 20.06 6.88
C ASP A 221 1.81 19.37 6.39
N MET A 222 1.83 18.03 6.44
CA MET A 222 2.93 17.22 5.90
C MET A 222 3.12 17.44 4.39
N GLU A 223 2.03 17.52 3.63
CA GLU A 223 2.07 17.78 2.19
C GLU A 223 2.61 19.17 1.87
N GLN A 224 2.13 20.19 2.58
CA GLN A 224 2.52 21.59 2.36
C GLN A 224 3.95 21.87 2.82
N HIS A 225 4.38 21.21 3.89
CA HIS A 225 5.67 21.43 4.52
C HIS A 225 6.54 20.16 4.61
N PRO A 226 7.12 19.68 3.50
CA PRO A 226 8.01 18.50 3.49
C PRO A 226 9.18 18.64 4.48
N LYS A 227 9.53 19.87 4.84
CA LYS A 227 10.56 20.17 5.84
C LYS A 227 10.33 19.44 7.17
N TYR A 228 9.09 19.22 7.59
CA TYR A 228 8.80 18.49 8.84
C TYR A 228 9.36 17.07 8.84
N ILE A 229 9.37 16.42 7.67
CA ILE A 229 10.01 15.11 7.48
C ILE A 229 11.54 15.25 7.54
N GLN A 230 12.09 16.32 6.96
CA GLN A 230 13.52 16.59 6.98
C GLN A 230 14.01 16.88 8.42
N ASP A 231 13.24 17.63 9.20
CA ASP A 231 13.54 17.94 10.59
C ASP A 231 13.56 16.66 11.47
N PHE A 232 12.64 15.72 11.21
CA PHE A 232 12.66 14.39 11.84
C PHE A 232 13.96 13.63 11.53
N TYR A 233 14.44 13.66 10.28
CA TYR A 233 15.69 12.97 9.94
C TYR A 233 16.88 13.58 10.65
N GLN A 234 16.95 14.90 10.70
CA GLN A 234 18.01 15.60 11.41
C GLN A 234 17.98 15.27 12.91
N HIS A 235 16.80 15.32 13.54
CA HIS A 235 16.62 14.94 14.93
C HIS A 235 17.14 13.53 15.24
N GLU A 236 16.85 12.54 14.39
CA GLU A 236 17.30 11.17 14.61
C GLU A 236 18.82 11.02 14.37
N LEU A 237 19.40 11.76 13.42
CA LEU A 237 20.86 11.83 13.22
C LEU A 237 21.57 12.47 14.40
N ASP A 238 21.05 13.56 14.94
CA ASP A 238 21.61 14.29 16.10
C ASP A 238 21.59 13.41 17.37
N ARG A 239 20.65 12.46 17.45
CA ARG A 239 20.60 11.44 18.50
C ARG A 239 21.62 10.29 18.29
N GLY A 240 22.44 10.37 17.25
CA GLY A 240 23.50 9.40 16.96
C GLY A 240 23.06 8.18 16.16
N LEU A 241 21.88 8.21 15.50
CA LEU A 241 21.49 7.13 14.59
C LEU A 241 22.26 7.23 13.27
N THR A 242 22.57 6.09 12.70
CA THR A 242 23.25 6.03 11.40
C THR A 242 22.34 6.48 10.26
N ALA A 243 22.92 7.06 9.23
CA ALA A 243 22.22 7.44 8.01
C ALA A 243 21.39 6.29 7.42
N ASN A 244 21.90 5.06 7.46
CA ASN A 244 21.19 3.88 6.99
C ASN A 244 19.89 3.63 7.78
N THR A 245 19.89 3.83 9.11
CA THR A 245 18.67 3.71 9.95
C THR A 245 17.63 4.74 9.57
N VAL A 246 18.03 6.02 9.37
CA VAL A 246 17.13 7.09 8.97
C VAL A 246 16.55 6.84 7.57
N ILE A 247 17.33 6.25 6.65
CA ILE A 247 16.83 5.83 5.33
C ILE A 247 15.71 4.77 5.47
N HIS A 248 15.79 3.86 6.45
CA HIS A 248 14.70 2.92 6.73
C HIS A 248 13.44 3.63 7.25
N TYR A 249 13.58 4.66 8.09
CA TYR A 249 12.43 5.46 8.53
C TYR A 249 11.80 6.23 7.36
N HIS A 250 12.63 6.83 6.50
CA HIS A 250 12.15 7.44 5.26
C HIS A 250 11.32 6.47 4.42
N ALA A 251 11.78 5.24 4.24
CA ALA A 251 11.07 4.23 3.45
C ALA A 251 9.67 3.93 4.03
N ASN A 252 9.52 3.90 5.35
CA ASN A 252 8.21 3.71 6.00
C ASN A 252 7.29 4.92 5.82
N ILE A 253 7.79 6.14 6.09
CA ILE A 253 7.05 7.39 5.92
C ILE A 253 6.61 7.54 4.45
N ARG A 254 7.54 7.37 3.52
CA ARG A 254 7.26 7.46 2.08
C ARG A 254 6.19 6.47 1.62
N LYS A 255 6.24 5.22 2.09
CA LYS A 255 5.28 4.19 1.72
C LYS A 255 3.89 4.48 2.27
N CYS A 256 3.80 4.97 3.50
CA CYS A 256 2.55 5.41 4.11
C CYS A 256 1.94 6.61 3.37
N LEU A 257 2.73 7.66 3.12
CA LEU A 257 2.27 8.85 2.40
C LEU A 257 1.97 8.58 0.92
N GLN A 258 2.65 7.60 0.30
CA GLN A 258 2.28 7.10 -1.03
C GLN A 258 0.89 6.48 -1.05
N TYR A 259 0.52 5.77 0.01
CA TYR A 259 -0.84 5.25 0.14
C TYR A 259 -1.85 6.38 0.32
N ALA A 260 -1.55 7.40 1.15
CA ALA A 260 -2.40 8.59 1.27
C ALA A 260 -2.62 9.31 -0.07
N PHE A 261 -1.57 9.41 -0.89
CA PHE A 261 -1.66 9.94 -2.25
C PHE A 261 -2.53 9.08 -3.17
N GLN A 262 -2.36 7.75 -3.13
CA GLN A 262 -3.12 6.81 -3.97
C GLN A 262 -4.64 6.84 -3.67
N ILE A 263 -5.02 7.07 -2.42
CA ILE A 263 -6.42 7.18 -2.01
C ILE A 263 -6.96 8.62 -2.03
N GLY A 264 -6.17 9.58 -2.56
CA GLY A 264 -6.62 10.96 -2.78
C GLY A 264 -6.63 11.88 -1.55
N MET A 265 -6.08 11.44 -0.41
CA MET A 265 -6.03 12.27 0.82
C MET A 265 -5.01 13.40 0.73
N ILE A 266 -3.98 13.26 -0.07
CA ILE A 266 -2.99 14.28 -0.42
C ILE A 266 -2.77 14.31 -1.93
N ARG A 267 -2.36 15.45 -2.47
CA ARG A 267 -2.15 15.66 -3.92
C ARG A 267 -0.79 15.20 -4.41
N SER A 268 0.18 15.11 -3.51
CA SER A 268 1.54 14.70 -3.81
C SER A 268 2.18 14.05 -2.58
N ASN A 269 3.15 13.15 -2.82
CA ASN A 269 3.89 12.55 -1.70
C ASN A 269 5.00 13.50 -1.22
N PRO A 270 4.89 14.10 -0.02
CA PRO A 270 5.90 15.04 0.47
C PRO A 270 7.26 14.37 0.72
N ALA A 271 7.29 13.06 0.99
CA ALA A 271 8.54 12.33 1.19
C ALA A 271 9.41 12.23 -0.09
N ASP A 272 8.84 12.49 -1.27
CA ASP A 272 9.61 12.56 -2.53
C ASP A 272 10.34 13.90 -2.71
N ARG A 273 9.97 14.90 -1.91
CA ARG A 273 10.55 16.26 -1.95
C ARG A 273 11.60 16.51 -0.86
N VAL A 274 11.92 15.50 -0.03
CA VAL A 274 12.94 15.62 1.02
C VAL A 274 14.25 14.98 0.60
N GLU A 275 15.34 15.55 1.09
CA GLU A 275 16.67 15.02 0.85
C GLU A 275 16.97 13.88 1.85
N ARG A 276 17.25 12.69 1.31
CA ARG A 276 17.60 11.52 2.12
C ARG A 276 19.06 11.62 2.56
N PRO A 277 19.40 11.18 3.78
CA PRO A 277 20.80 11.03 4.17
C PRO A 277 21.56 10.15 3.17
N ARG A 278 22.83 10.44 2.94
CA ARG A 278 23.68 9.63 2.05
C ARG A 278 23.93 8.27 2.71
N LYS A 279 23.68 7.23 1.94
CA LYS A 279 23.95 5.85 2.39
C LYS A 279 25.43 5.68 2.71
N GLU A 280 25.74 5.30 3.93
CA GLU A 280 27.07 4.92 4.33
C GLU A 280 27.40 3.55 3.73
N LYS A 281 28.53 3.47 3.01
CA LYS A 281 29.04 2.20 2.51
C LYS A 281 29.68 1.44 3.66
N PHE A 282 29.08 0.34 4.03
CA PHE A 282 29.68 -0.59 4.96
C PHE A 282 30.86 -1.28 4.27
N LYS A 283 32.07 -1.15 4.85
CA LYS A 283 33.22 -1.97 4.48
C LYS A 283 33.22 -3.19 5.38
N SER A 284 32.87 -4.34 4.83
CA SER A 284 33.01 -5.59 5.55
C SER A 284 34.50 -5.91 5.69
N GLU A 285 34.96 -6.15 6.90
CA GLU A 285 36.21 -6.78 7.13
C GLU A 285 36.09 -8.29 6.91
N ILE A 286 37.06 -8.86 6.25
CA ILE A 286 37.13 -10.30 5.96
C ILE A 286 38.35 -10.88 6.63
N TYR A 287 38.28 -12.14 7.02
CA TYR A 287 39.45 -12.89 7.51
C TYR A 287 40.32 -13.36 6.35
N SER A 288 41.63 -13.34 6.57
CA SER A 288 42.57 -14.05 5.73
C SER A 288 42.45 -15.57 5.96
N GLY A 289 43.13 -16.38 5.13
CA GLY A 289 43.16 -17.84 5.34
C GLY A 289 43.78 -18.23 6.68
N GLU A 290 44.84 -17.54 7.09
CA GLU A 290 45.51 -17.76 8.38
C GLU A 290 44.62 -17.38 9.56
N GLU A 291 43.94 -16.24 9.48
CA GLU A 291 42.95 -15.79 10.49
C GLU A 291 41.79 -16.77 10.62
N LEU A 292 41.33 -17.37 9.51
CA LEU A 292 40.27 -18.40 9.52
C LEU A 292 40.76 -19.70 10.17
N GLU A 293 41.97 -20.12 9.90
CA GLU A 293 42.56 -21.31 10.57
C GLU A 293 42.67 -21.11 12.08
N GLN A 294 43.10 -19.92 12.52
CA GLN A 294 43.15 -19.57 13.94
C GLN A 294 41.74 -19.58 14.55
N LEU A 295 40.76 -19.01 13.88
CA LEU A 295 39.36 -19.02 14.32
C LEU A 295 38.83 -20.45 14.46
N PHE A 296 39.08 -21.32 13.46
CA PHE A 296 38.58 -22.69 13.50
C PHE A 296 39.26 -23.54 14.60
N LYS A 297 40.49 -23.24 14.94
CA LYS A 297 41.14 -23.86 16.10
C LYS A 297 40.56 -23.37 17.42
N ALA A 298 40.36 -22.08 17.56
CA ALA A 298 39.87 -21.48 18.80
C ALA A 298 38.41 -21.85 19.11
N ILE A 299 37.55 -21.96 18.07
CA ILE A 299 36.11 -22.16 18.24
C ILE A 299 35.71 -23.63 18.49
N GLN A 300 36.67 -24.55 18.47
CA GLN A 300 36.38 -25.97 18.72
C GLN A 300 35.74 -26.19 20.09
N GLY A 301 34.59 -26.83 20.12
CA GLY A 301 33.78 -27.07 21.31
C GLY A 301 32.93 -25.90 21.79
N ASP A 302 33.04 -24.72 21.16
CA ASP A 302 32.15 -23.59 21.46
C ASP A 302 30.75 -23.86 20.88
N PRO A 303 29.66 -23.47 21.57
CA PRO A 303 28.32 -23.64 21.06
C PRO A 303 28.04 -22.96 19.69
N SER A 304 28.84 -21.96 19.29
CA SER A 304 28.72 -21.30 17.97
C SER A 304 29.55 -21.99 16.85
N GLU A 305 30.37 -23.02 17.17
CA GLU A 305 31.24 -23.69 16.20
C GLU A 305 30.53 -24.10 14.93
N PHE A 306 29.41 -24.83 15.05
CA PHE A 306 28.63 -25.25 13.88
C PHE A 306 28.17 -24.08 13.02
N GLY A 307 27.65 -23.03 13.67
CA GLY A 307 27.16 -21.85 12.97
C GLY A 307 28.23 -21.12 12.19
N VAL A 308 29.39 -20.95 12.80
CA VAL A 308 30.54 -20.26 12.20
C VAL A 308 31.13 -21.07 11.05
N ILE A 309 31.31 -22.38 11.22
CA ILE A 309 31.84 -23.26 10.16
C ILE A 309 30.91 -23.29 8.94
N MET A 310 29.59 -23.44 9.16
CA MET A 310 28.61 -23.44 8.07
C MET A 310 28.51 -22.09 7.33
N ALA A 311 28.68 -20.99 8.09
CA ALA A 311 28.73 -19.67 7.49
C ALA A 311 30.01 -19.45 6.67
N ALA A 312 31.17 -19.92 7.18
CA ALA A 312 32.45 -19.75 6.52
C ALA A 312 32.56 -20.56 5.21
N PHE A 313 32.16 -21.84 5.23
CA PHE A 313 32.31 -22.71 4.06
C PHE A 313 31.17 -22.54 3.01
N TYR A 314 29.96 -22.27 3.43
CA TYR A 314 28.81 -22.27 2.54
C TYR A 314 28.14 -20.89 2.39
N GLY A 315 28.58 -19.87 3.11
CA GLY A 315 27.92 -18.55 3.10
C GLY A 315 26.48 -18.61 3.58
N LEU A 316 26.18 -19.53 4.52
CA LEU A 316 24.81 -19.63 5.02
C LEU A 316 24.45 -18.43 5.87
N ARG A 317 23.24 -17.93 5.64
CA ARG A 317 22.68 -16.92 6.52
C ARG A 317 22.35 -17.50 7.88
N ARG A 318 22.41 -16.70 8.92
CA ARG A 318 22.05 -17.10 10.29
C ARG A 318 20.73 -17.90 10.37
N SER A 319 19.70 -17.44 9.68
CA SER A 319 18.39 -18.10 9.63
C SER A 319 18.41 -19.46 8.91
N GLU A 320 19.31 -19.63 7.94
CA GLU A 320 19.52 -20.89 7.22
C GLU A 320 20.29 -21.89 8.08
N VAL A 321 21.34 -21.42 8.81
CA VAL A 321 22.11 -22.25 9.74
C VAL A 321 21.22 -22.85 10.83
N VAL A 322 20.45 -21.99 11.52
CA VAL A 322 19.58 -22.44 12.61
C VAL A 322 18.38 -23.25 12.09
N GLY A 323 17.99 -23.02 10.84
CA GLY A 323 16.94 -23.76 10.16
C GLY A 323 17.36 -25.09 9.58
N LEU A 324 18.66 -25.44 9.57
CA LEU A 324 19.13 -26.65 8.89
C LEU A 324 18.63 -27.91 9.57
N LYS A 325 18.02 -28.81 8.76
CA LYS A 325 17.44 -30.08 9.21
C LYS A 325 18.23 -31.28 8.73
N TRP A 326 18.09 -32.43 9.39
CA TRP A 326 18.77 -33.67 9.00
C TRP A 326 18.35 -34.19 7.63
N ASP A 327 17.09 -33.99 7.22
CA ASP A 327 16.58 -34.38 5.90
C ASP A 327 17.15 -33.54 4.74
N ALA A 328 17.74 -32.37 5.06
CA ALA A 328 18.42 -31.53 4.10
C ALA A 328 19.84 -32.08 3.74
N ILE A 329 20.36 -33.07 4.46
CA ILE A 329 21.68 -33.64 4.27
C ILE A 329 21.58 -34.99 3.57
N ASP A 330 22.03 -35.05 2.33
CA ASP A 330 22.16 -36.28 1.59
C ASP A 330 23.62 -36.78 1.70
N PHE A 331 23.82 -37.70 2.64
CA PHE A 331 25.16 -38.28 2.89
C PHE A 331 25.63 -39.22 1.77
N GLU A 332 24.71 -39.84 1.02
CA GLU A 332 25.01 -40.73 -0.08
C GLU A 332 25.52 -39.95 -1.30
N ASN A 333 24.76 -38.95 -1.71
CA ASN A 333 25.08 -38.11 -2.88
C ASN A 333 25.95 -36.92 -2.54
N LYS A 334 26.39 -36.77 -1.27
CA LYS A 334 27.25 -35.68 -0.78
C LYS A 334 26.68 -34.29 -1.10
N LYS A 335 25.42 -34.03 -0.70
CA LYS A 335 24.72 -32.79 -0.94
C LYS A 335 24.08 -32.21 0.30
N ILE A 336 24.00 -30.87 0.35
CA ILE A 336 23.22 -30.08 1.34
C ILE A 336 22.18 -29.25 0.61
N SER A 337 20.94 -29.39 0.97
CA SER A 337 19.82 -28.63 0.39
C SER A 337 19.33 -27.53 1.34
N ILE A 338 19.50 -26.25 0.97
CA ILE A 338 19.09 -25.12 1.80
C ILE A 338 17.68 -24.72 1.41
N GLN A 339 16.69 -25.09 2.21
CA GLN A 339 15.26 -24.88 1.92
C GLN A 339 14.49 -24.33 3.12
N HIS A 340 14.96 -24.60 4.34
CA HIS A 340 14.28 -24.23 5.56
C HIS A 340 15.01 -23.09 6.27
N THR A 341 14.25 -22.17 6.88
CA THR A 341 14.81 -21.03 7.63
C THR A 341 14.05 -20.83 8.93
N VAL A 342 14.77 -20.37 9.95
CA VAL A 342 14.18 -19.96 11.22
C VAL A 342 14.59 -18.53 11.53
N VAL A 343 13.60 -17.69 11.78
CA VAL A 343 13.81 -16.28 12.13
C VAL A 343 13.10 -15.96 13.45
N THR A 344 13.58 -14.95 14.14
CA THR A 344 12.95 -14.43 15.34
C THR A 344 12.23 -13.13 15.01
N ALA A 345 10.98 -13.00 15.44
CA ALA A 345 10.21 -11.78 15.33
C ALA A 345 9.50 -11.48 16.66
N LYS A 346 9.34 -10.19 16.99
CA LYS A 346 8.60 -9.77 18.18
C LYS A 346 7.13 -9.61 17.80
N VAL A 347 6.30 -10.63 18.08
CA VAL A 347 4.88 -10.66 17.78
C VAL A 347 4.09 -10.32 19.04
N ASN A 348 3.27 -9.27 19.01
CA ASN A 348 2.49 -8.80 20.16
C ASN A 348 3.34 -8.63 21.45
N GLY A 349 4.54 -8.07 21.30
CA GLY A 349 5.46 -7.87 22.42
C GLY A 349 6.31 -9.11 22.80
N THR A 350 5.95 -10.31 22.35
CA THR A 350 6.63 -11.57 22.69
C THR A 350 7.58 -11.99 21.56
N LEU A 351 8.80 -12.36 21.91
CA LEU A 351 9.78 -12.89 20.97
C LEU A 351 9.36 -14.30 20.53
N THR A 352 9.02 -14.45 19.26
CA THR A 352 8.51 -15.70 18.68
C THR A 352 9.43 -16.16 17.58
N GLU A 353 9.73 -17.46 17.57
CA GLU A 353 10.48 -18.12 16.50
C GLU A 353 9.52 -18.53 15.38
N ILE A 354 9.85 -18.21 14.15
CA ILE A 354 9.06 -18.50 12.96
C ILE A 354 9.88 -19.37 12.04
N ALA A 355 9.50 -20.65 11.96
CA ALA A 355 10.07 -21.63 11.05
C ALA A 355 9.34 -21.59 9.70
N ARG A 356 10.06 -21.70 8.60
CA ARG A 356 9.50 -21.64 7.24
C ARG A 356 10.23 -22.57 6.30
N ASP A 357 9.47 -23.33 5.50
CA ASP A 357 9.97 -24.17 4.42
C ASP A 357 10.14 -23.41 3.09
N LYS A 358 10.01 -22.07 3.13
CA LYS A 358 10.23 -21.20 1.98
C LYS A 358 11.27 -20.16 2.31
N THR A 359 12.30 -20.10 1.51
CA THR A 359 13.25 -19.01 1.50
C THR A 359 12.61 -17.77 0.87
N LYS A 360 13.12 -16.58 1.19
CA LYS A 360 12.55 -15.28 0.76
C LYS A 360 12.43 -15.11 -0.76
N THR A 361 13.23 -15.84 -1.53
CA THR A 361 13.23 -15.82 -3.00
C THR A 361 13.48 -17.24 -3.54
N LYS A 362 13.00 -17.56 -4.74
CA LYS A 362 13.29 -18.83 -5.43
C LYS A 362 14.80 -19.10 -5.56
N SER A 363 15.62 -18.06 -5.70
CA SER A 363 17.08 -18.14 -5.79
C SER A 363 17.77 -18.48 -4.46
N SER A 364 17.07 -18.47 -3.34
CA SER A 364 17.62 -18.83 -2.04
C SER A 364 17.53 -20.33 -1.75
N CYS A 365 16.67 -21.08 -2.45
CA CYS A 365 16.70 -22.54 -2.45
C CYS A 365 17.87 -22.98 -3.32
N ARG A 366 18.86 -23.62 -2.69
CA ARG A 366 20.07 -24.08 -3.38
C ARG A 366 20.58 -25.37 -2.79
N THR A 367 21.17 -26.18 -3.65
CA THR A 367 21.88 -27.40 -3.24
C THR A 367 23.37 -27.19 -3.43
N LEU A 368 24.14 -27.54 -2.42
CA LEU A 368 25.56 -27.34 -2.34
C LEU A 368 26.24 -28.72 -2.11
N PRO A 369 27.49 -28.92 -2.54
CA PRO A 369 28.22 -30.14 -2.25
C PRO A 369 28.55 -30.26 -0.74
N LEU A 370 28.38 -31.45 -0.17
CA LEU A 370 28.77 -31.73 1.20
C LEU A 370 30.30 -32.01 1.24
N ILE A 371 31.05 -31.06 1.77
CA ILE A 371 32.51 -31.18 1.88
C ILE A 371 32.90 -32.13 3.03
N PRO A 372 34.03 -32.86 2.94
CA PRO A 372 34.40 -33.88 3.92
C PRO A 372 34.50 -33.34 5.36
N ALA A 373 35.03 -32.16 5.58
CA ALA A 373 35.16 -31.56 6.92
C ALA A 373 33.79 -31.33 7.57
N CYS A 374 32.80 -30.79 6.80
CA CYS A 374 31.45 -30.60 7.30
C CYS A 374 30.70 -31.93 7.49
N GLU A 375 30.97 -32.93 6.63
CA GLU A 375 30.40 -34.26 6.79
C GLU A 375 30.86 -34.93 8.10
N GLN A 376 32.15 -34.83 8.41
CA GLN A 376 32.69 -35.36 9.67
C GLN A 376 32.07 -34.68 10.89
N MET A 377 31.95 -33.36 10.87
CA MET A 377 31.29 -32.58 11.91
C MET A 377 29.82 -32.97 12.09
N LEU A 378 29.06 -33.08 11.00
CA LEU A 378 27.65 -33.48 11.04
C LEU A 378 27.46 -34.88 11.58
N ASN A 379 28.31 -35.83 11.19
CA ASN A 379 28.27 -37.18 11.72
C ASN A 379 28.60 -37.24 13.23
N LYS A 380 29.55 -36.40 13.70
CA LYS A 380 29.84 -36.24 15.13
C LYS A 380 28.62 -35.70 15.87
N MET A 381 28.04 -34.61 15.39
CA MET A 381 26.85 -33.98 15.99
C MET A 381 25.65 -34.95 16.06
N LYS A 382 25.42 -35.75 15.02
CA LYS A 382 24.36 -36.76 15.03
C LYS A 382 24.53 -37.78 16.14
N LYS A 383 25.75 -38.30 16.32
CA LYS A 383 26.08 -39.23 17.41
C LYS A 383 25.92 -38.57 18.79
N GLU A 384 26.37 -37.33 18.94
CA GLU A 384 26.24 -36.56 20.18
C GLU A 384 24.76 -36.32 20.53
N GLN A 385 23.93 -35.97 19.58
CA GLN A 385 22.47 -35.80 19.81
C GLN A 385 21.82 -37.12 20.25
N GLU A 386 22.16 -38.24 19.59
CA GLU A 386 21.67 -39.56 19.98
C GLU A 386 22.10 -39.96 21.41
N GLN A 387 23.35 -39.67 21.78
CA GLN A 387 23.88 -39.93 23.12
C GLN A 387 23.21 -39.03 24.16
N ASN A 388 23.11 -37.73 23.92
CA ASN A 388 22.45 -36.78 24.80
C ASN A 388 20.98 -37.17 25.04
N ARG A 389 20.28 -37.61 23.99
CA ARG A 389 18.92 -38.13 24.12
C ARG A 389 18.81 -39.33 25.04
N LYS A 390 19.77 -40.25 24.98
CA LYS A 390 19.84 -41.43 25.89
C LYS A 390 20.12 -41.00 27.34
N VAL A 391 21.08 -40.07 27.53
CA VAL A 391 21.48 -39.60 28.87
C VAL A 391 20.38 -38.78 29.52
N CYS A 392 19.77 -37.81 28.79
CA CYS A 392 18.77 -36.93 29.34
C CYS A 392 17.37 -37.59 29.45
N GLY A 393 17.15 -38.69 28.74
CA GLY A 393 15.89 -39.44 28.79
C GLY A 393 14.66 -38.58 28.61
N LYS A 394 13.75 -38.59 29.57
CA LYS A 394 12.50 -37.84 29.54
C LYS A 394 12.68 -36.31 29.57
N SER A 395 13.82 -35.83 29.99
CA SER A 395 14.13 -34.38 30.02
C SER A 395 14.64 -33.83 28.69
N TYR A 396 14.89 -34.70 27.70
CA TYR A 396 15.32 -34.27 26.38
C TYR A 396 14.13 -33.69 25.58
N CYS A 397 14.33 -32.52 24.98
CA CYS A 397 13.30 -31.88 24.18
C CYS A 397 13.13 -32.64 22.85
N THR A 398 11.90 -33.09 22.56
CA THR A 398 11.57 -33.86 21.36
C THR A 398 10.97 -33.04 20.22
N ASP A 399 10.74 -31.75 20.45
CA ASP A 399 10.10 -30.86 19.46
C ASP A 399 11.00 -30.51 18.27
N TYR A 400 12.33 -30.74 18.41
CA TYR A 400 13.32 -30.32 17.42
C TYR A 400 14.24 -31.47 16.96
N LEU A 401 13.73 -32.71 16.96
CA LEU A 401 14.51 -33.89 16.59
C LEU A 401 14.99 -33.89 15.14
N ASP A 402 14.30 -33.18 14.29
CA ASP A 402 14.64 -33.01 12.88
C ASP A 402 15.69 -31.91 12.62
N TYR A 403 16.01 -31.07 13.63
CA TYR A 403 17.01 -30.02 13.49
C TYR A 403 18.43 -30.47 13.85
N ILE A 404 19.40 -29.94 13.12
CA ILE A 404 20.83 -30.23 13.33
C ILE A 404 21.37 -29.39 14.49
N TYR A 405 21.00 -28.12 14.57
CA TYR A 405 21.59 -27.18 15.52
C TYR A 405 20.73 -27.04 16.77
N VAL A 406 20.95 -27.94 17.70
CA VAL A 406 20.30 -28.02 19.02
C VAL A 406 21.32 -28.02 20.16
N ASP A 407 20.89 -27.63 21.35
CA ASP A 407 21.66 -27.70 22.57
C ASP A 407 21.72 -29.15 23.13
N PRO A 408 22.55 -29.44 24.17
CA PRO A 408 22.60 -30.78 24.77
C PRO A 408 21.27 -31.30 25.30
N MET A 409 20.28 -30.43 25.58
CA MET A 409 18.95 -30.81 26.02
C MET A 409 17.95 -30.99 24.85
N GLY A 410 18.43 -30.91 23.61
CA GLY A 410 17.59 -31.03 22.40
C GLY A 410 16.81 -29.81 22.00
N LYS A 411 16.98 -28.65 22.63
CA LYS A 411 16.33 -27.41 22.23
C LYS A 411 17.11 -26.78 21.08
N ARG A 412 16.37 -26.34 20.04
CA ARG A 412 16.98 -25.64 18.91
C ARG A 412 17.67 -24.36 19.37
N ILE A 413 18.87 -24.11 18.88
CA ILE A 413 19.59 -22.87 19.09
C ILE A 413 18.82 -21.72 18.45
N ARG A 414 18.67 -20.62 19.18
CA ARG A 414 17.92 -19.46 18.71
C ARG A 414 18.73 -18.63 17.72
N PRO A 415 18.11 -18.04 16.70
CA PRO A 415 18.84 -17.22 15.71
C PRO A 415 19.64 -16.07 16.31
N ASP A 416 19.14 -15.43 17.37
CA ASP A 416 19.81 -14.32 18.05
C ASP A 416 21.06 -14.75 18.85
N PHE A 417 21.14 -16.01 19.28
CA PHE A 417 22.29 -16.53 19.99
C PHE A 417 23.60 -16.30 19.20
N LEU A 418 23.65 -16.70 17.92
CA LEU A 418 24.85 -16.52 17.11
C LEU A 418 25.28 -15.05 17.00
N SER A 419 24.31 -14.12 16.92
CA SER A 419 24.59 -12.68 16.78
C SER A 419 25.07 -12.04 18.09
N GLN A 420 24.75 -12.64 19.23
CA GLN A 420 25.14 -12.13 20.55
C GLN A 420 26.45 -12.83 21.01
N HIS A 421 26.47 -14.15 20.94
CA HIS A 421 27.59 -14.95 21.47
C HIS A 421 28.88 -14.84 20.64
N PHE A 422 28.77 -14.89 19.30
CA PHE A 422 29.97 -14.90 18.45
C PHE A 422 30.83 -13.61 18.55
N PRO A 423 30.26 -12.38 18.57
CA PRO A 423 31.04 -11.19 18.84
C PRO A 423 31.75 -11.20 20.20
N ASP A 424 31.09 -11.71 21.25
CA ASP A 424 31.69 -11.82 22.58
C ASP A 424 32.83 -12.84 22.60
N PHE A 425 32.66 -13.98 21.90
CA PHE A 425 33.70 -14.97 21.67
C PHE A 425 34.94 -14.36 21.00
N LEU A 426 34.76 -13.56 19.94
CA LEU A 426 35.88 -12.90 19.23
C LEU A 426 36.63 -11.94 20.15
N VAL A 427 35.92 -11.18 20.98
CA VAL A 427 36.55 -10.29 21.97
C VAL A 427 37.34 -11.07 23.01
N ALA A 428 36.78 -12.14 23.57
CA ALA A 428 37.42 -12.98 24.58
C ALA A 428 38.71 -13.62 24.07
N HIS A 429 38.79 -13.96 22.78
CA HIS A 429 39.98 -14.56 22.14
C HIS A 429 40.87 -13.53 21.43
N GLN A 430 40.64 -12.22 21.64
CA GLN A 430 41.42 -11.13 21.02
C GLN A 430 41.46 -11.21 19.47
N MET A 431 40.40 -11.73 18.88
CA MET A 431 40.29 -11.87 17.44
C MET A 431 39.67 -10.64 16.80
N LYS A 432 40.00 -10.42 15.53
CA LYS A 432 39.42 -9.36 14.71
C LYS A 432 37.89 -9.49 14.67
N ARG A 433 37.20 -8.40 14.98
CA ARG A 433 35.72 -8.37 14.95
C ARG A 433 35.26 -8.37 13.51
N ILE A 434 34.62 -9.45 13.09
CA ILE A 434 33.81 -9.49 11.84
C ILE A 434 32.36 -9.58 12.20
N LEU A 435 31.50 -8.99 11.35
CA LEU A 435 30.08 -9.20 11.48
C LEU A 435 29.76 -10.60 10.93
N ALA A 436 29.18 -11.45 11.76
CA ALA A 436 28.52 -12.65 11.26
C ALA A 436 27.50 -12.18 10.17
N ALA A 437 27.52 -12.85 9.01
CA ALA A 437 26.69 -12.46 7.86
C ALA A 437 25.24 -12.15 8.28
N PRO A 438 24.66 -11.04 7.79
CA PRO A 438 23.34 -10.57 8.19
C PRO A 438 22.22 -11.56 7.88
#